data_f2fe005b96e760df9e109a7d72a67011
#
_entry.id   f2fe005b96e760df9e109a7d72a67011
#
_cell.length_a   1.000
_cell.length_b   1.000
_cell.length_c   1.000
_cell.angle_alpha   90.00
_cell.angle_beta   90.00
_cell.angle_gamma   90.00
#
_symmetry.space_group_name_H-M   'P 1'
#
loop_
_entity.id
_entity.type
_entity.pdbx_description
1 polymer ?
#
loop_
_entity_poly.entity_id
_entity_poly.type
_entity_poly.pdbx_seq_one_letter_code
_entity_poly.pdbx_strand_id
1 'polypeptide(L)'
;MKLDGVGETIAVRKLTLVDQEGPGREVLALLGKPKQLPDHSDYYCPYQIKGAGDEKVSYSSGIDAFQALQLAIGTLGVELEVLNKELRGKLQ
;
A
#
# COMPACT_ATOMS: atom_id res chain seq x y z
N MET A 1 -10.62 5.69 -11.15
CA MET A 1 -10.98 4.25 -11.01
C MET A 1 -11.13 3.93 -9.53
N LYS A 2 -12.16 3.20 -9.19
CA LYS A 2 -12.41 2.80 -7.81
C LYS A 2 -12.12 1.31 -7.65
N LEU A 3 -11.33 0.95 -6.63
CA LEU A 3 -10.95 -0.43 -6.37
C LEU A 3 -11.56 -0.90 -5.05
N ASP A 4 -12.08 -2.11 -5.02
CA ASP A 4 -12.63 -2.74 -3.81
C ASP A 4 -11.55 -3.40 -2.97
N GLY A 5 -10.41 -3.71 -3.56
CA GLY A 5 -9.26 -4.33 -2.90
C GLY A 5 -8.07 -4.36 -3.83
N VAL A 6 -6.95 -4.88 -3.34
CA VAL A 6 -5.72 -4.95 -4.14
C VAL A 6 -5.73 -6.10 -5.17
N GLY A 7 -6.75 -6.94 -5.14
CA GLY A 7 -6.79 -8.14 -5.98
C GLY A 7 -5.78 -9.17 -5.49
N GLU A 8 -5.07 -9.81 -6.42
CA GLU A 8 -4.05 -10.77 -6.03
C GLU A 8 -2.88 -10.05 -5.36
N THR A 9 -2.63 -10.36 -4.09
CA THR A 9 -1.53 -9.78 -3.33
C THR A 9 -0.22 -10.49 -3.68
N ILE A 10 0.77 -9.74 -4.14
CA ILE A 10 2.06 -10.29 -4.53
C ILE A 10 3.17 -10.05 -3.50
N ALA A 11 2.96 -9.09 -2.59
CA ALA A 11 3.93 -8.81 -1.54
C ALA A 11 3.22 -8.21 -0.34
N VAL A 12 3.72 -8.55 0.85
CA VAL A 12 3.18 -8.06 2.12
C VAL A 12 4.36 -7.65 3.00
N ARG A 13 4.27 -6.45 3.59
CA ARG A 13 5.19 -6.06 4.66
C ARG A 13 4.40 -5.97 5.95
N LYS A 14 4.84 -6.72 6.95
CA LYS A 14 4.25 -6.66 8.28
C LYS A 14 5.00 -5.65 9.13
N LEU A 15 4.23 -4.77 9.77
CA LEU A 15 4.76 -3.81 10.73
C LEU A 15 3.96 -3.94 12.01
N THR A 16 4.50 -3.42 13.11
CA THR A 16 3.81 -3.40 14.39
C THR A 16 3.60 -1.96 14.82
N LEU A 17 2.36 -1.61 15.13
CA LEU A 17 2.05 -0.34 15.76
C LEU A 17 2.25 -0.53 17.27
N VAL A 18 3.32 0.06 17.80
CA VAL A 18 3.66 -0.10 19.21
C VAL A 18 2.74 0.76 20.06
N ASP A 19 2.12 0.13 21.06
CA ASP A 19 1.24 0.81 22.01
C ASP A 19 1.84 0.69 23.41
N GLN A 20 1.88 1.79 24.16
CA GLN A 20 2.44 1.81 25.51
C GLN A 20 1.59 1.05 26.54
N GLU A 21 0.31 0.85 26.25
CA GLU A 21 -0.64 0.27 27.20
C GLU A 21 -1.03 -1.18 26.90
N GLY A 22 -0.40 -1.80 25.91
CA GLY A 22 -0.75 -3.17 25.58
C GLY A 22 0.13 -3.76 24.48
N PRO A 23 -0.20 -4.96 24.01
CA PRO A 23 0.52 -5.56 22.89
C PRO A 23 0.30 -4.70 21.65
N GLY A 24 1.32 -4.62 20.81
CA GLY A 24 1.21 -3.88 19.57
C GLY A 24 0.16 -4.46 18.64
N ARG A 25 -0.29 -3.66 17.68
CA ARG A 25 -1.22 -4.11 16.63
C ARG A 25 -0.46 -4.33 15.33
N GLU A 26 -0.91 -5.31 14.57
CA GLU A 26 -0.33 -5.59 13.27
C GLU A 26 -0.83 -4.59 12.24
N VAL A 27 0.11 -4.06 11.46
CA VAL A 27 -0.19 -3.21 10.31
C VAL A 27 0.39 -3.91 9.09
N LEU A 28 -0.41 -4.03 8.04
CA LEU A 28 -0.02 -4.71 6.80
C LEU A 28 0.06 -3.71 5.66
N ALA A 29 1.20 -3.71 4.97
CA ALA A 29 1.34 -3.00 3.69
C ALA A 29 1.21 -4.04 2.59
N LEU A 30 0.17 -3.93 1.78
CA LEU A 30 -0.18 -4.90 0.74
C LEU A 30 0.11 -4.32 -0.63
N LEU A 31 0.78 -5.09 -1.47
CA LEU A 31 1.04 -4.75 -2.85
C LEU A 31 0.33 -5.76 -3.74
N GLY A 32 -0.53 -5.28 -4.62
CA GLY A 32 -1.28 -6.12 -5.54
C GLY A 32 -0.57 -6.31 -6.87
N LYS A 33 -1.02 -7.30 -7.64
CA LYS A 33 -0.47 -7.59 -8.96
C LYS A 33 -0.81 -6.46 -9.92
N PRO A 34 0.17 -5.95 -10.70
CA PRO A 34 -0.11 -4.96 -11.74
C PRO A 34 -1.06 -5.53 -12.79
N LYS A 35 -2.00 -4.71 -13.24
CA LYS A 35 -2.98 -5.06 -14.27
C LYS A 35 -3.09 -3.95 -15.29
N GLN A 36 -3.52 -4.30 -16.49
CA GLN A 36 -3.78 -3.31 -17.52
C GLN A 36 -5.04 -2.52 -17.18
N LEU A 37 -4.99 -1.21 -17.37
CA LEU A 37 -6.17 -0.36 -17.19
C LEU A 37 -7.24 -0.72 -18.24
N PRO A 38 -8.53 -0.68 -17.88
CA PRO A 38 -9.59 -0.90 -18.86
C PRO A 38 -9.48 0.12 -20.01
N ASP A 39 -9.60 -0.37 -21.23
CA ASP A 39 -9.59 0.46 -22.44
C ASP A 39 -8.32 1.29 -22.64
N HIS A 40 -7.24 0.96 -21.96
CA HIS A 40 -5.94 1.63 -22.05
C HIS A 40 -4.83 0.62 -22.24
N SER A 41 -3.72 1.07 -22.85
CA SER A 41 -2.50 0.26 -22.89
C SER A 41 -1.68 0.37 -21.61
N ASP A 42 -1.97 1.37 -20.78
CA ASP A 42 -1.27 1.58 -19.51
C ASP A 42 -1.68 0.56 -18.47
N TYR A 43 -0.82 0.44 -17.45
CA TYR A 43 -1.03 -0.48 -16.33
C TYR A 43 -1.25 0.29 -15.03
N TYR A 44 -1.84 -0.39 -14.04
CA TYR A 44 -1.93 0.12 -12.69
C TYR A 44 -1.48 -0.96 -11.72
N CYS A 45 -0.95 -0.53 -10.58
CA CYS A 45 -0.54 -1.43 -9.50
C CYS A 45 -1.21 -0.99 -8.21
N PRO A 46 -2.14 -1.79 -7.67
CA PRO A 46 -2.85 -1.41 -6.44
C PRO A 46 -2.03 -1.69 -5.20
N TYR A 47 -2.28 -0.91 -4.16
CA TYR A 47 -1.67 -1.11 -2.85
C TYR A 47 -2.60 -0.61 -1.75
N GLN A 48 -2.35 -1.06 -0.53
CA GLN A 48 -3.20 -0.72 0.61
C GLN A 48 -2.41 -0.91 1.90
N ILE A 49 -2.68 -0.04 2.89
CA ILE A 49 -2.19 -0.21 4.25
C ILE A 49 -3.40 -0.59 5.09
N LYS A 50 -3.34 -1.73 5.78
CA LYS A 50 -4.39 -2.21 6.68
C LYS A 50 -3.91 -2.20 8.12
N GLY A 51 -4.82 -1.91 9.05
CA GLY A 51 -4.55 -1.90 10.48
C GLY A 51 -4.25 -0.53 11.04
N ALA A 52 -4.13 0.50 10.20
CA ALA A 52 -3.93 1.88 10.60
C ALA A 52 -4.33 2.80 9.46
N GLY A 53 -4.67 4.04 9.78
CA GLY A 53 -5.10 5.02 8.79
C GLY A 53 -6.49 4.71 8.26
N ASP A 54 -6.80 5.24 7.07
CA ASP A 54 -8.13 5.09 6.45
C ASP A 54 -8.31 3.78 5.67
N GLU A 55 -7.26 3.00 5.55
CA GLU A 55 -7.25 1.71 4.83
C GLU A 55 -7.71 1.80 3.38
N LYS A 56 -7.57 2.96 2.77
CA LYS A 56 -7.97 3.18 1.37
C LYS A 56 -7.13 2.36 0.41
N VAL A 57 -7.79 1.73 -0.56
CA VAL A 57 -7.08 1.09 -1.67
C VAL A 57 -6.70 2.15 -2.68
N SER A 58 -5.41 2.23 -2.97
CA SER A 58 -4.84 3.20 -3.91
C SER A 58 -4.12 2.45 -5.04
N TYR A 59 -3.67 3.18 -6.03
CA TYR A 59 -2.90 2.59 -7.11
C TYR A 59 -1.96 3.62 -7.73
N SER A 60 -0.92 3.11 -8.37
CA SER A 60 -0.04 3.91 -9.24
C SER A 60 -0.15 3.39 -10.66
N SER A 61 -0.07 4.30 -11.63
CA SER A 61 -0.15 3.95 -13.05
C SER A 61 1.20 4.04 -13.72
N GLY A 62 1.41 3.28 -14.76
CA GLY A 62 2.62 3.31 -15.55
C GLY A 62 2.37 2.85 -16.98
N ILE A 63 3.34 3.09 -17.86
CA ILE A 63 3.24 2.70 -19.27
C ILE A 63 3.29 1.19 -19.46
N ASP A 64 3.84 0.49 -18.47
CA ASP A 64 3.88 -0.97 -18.44
C ASP A 64 3.75 -1.44 -17.00
N ALA A 65 3.67 -2.76 -16.81
CA ALA A 65 3.54 -3.35 -15.48
C ALA A 65 4.74 -3.04 -14.59
N PHE A 66 5.92 -2.98 -15.17
CA PHE A 66 7.16 -2.72 -14.43
C PHE A 66 7.16 -1.31 -13.82
N GLN A 67 6.81 -0.30 -14.64
CA GLN A 67 6.75 1.07 -14.16
C GLN A 67 5.64 1.26 -13.11
N ALA A 68 4.46 0.67 -13.34
CA ALA A 68 3.36 0.73 -12.38
C ALA A 68 3.77 0.13 -11.03
N LEU A 69 4.47 -1.00 -11.05
CA LEU A 69 4.97 -1.65 -9.85
C LEU A 69 6.01 -0.80 -9.11
N GLN A 70 6.98 -0.24 -9.84
CA GLN A 70 8.01 0.61 -9.24
C GLN A 70 7.40 1.84 -8.56
N LEU A 71 6.45 2.48 -9.24
CA LEU A 71 5.79 3.67 -8.70
C LEU A 71 4.95 3.33 -7.48
N ALA A 72 4.25 2.19 -7.50
CA ALA A 72 3.44 1.75 -6.36
C ALA A 72 4.33 1.49 -5.14
N ILE A 73 5.46 0.81 -5.32
CA ILE A 73 6.40 0.54 -4.22
C ILE A 73 6.91 1.86 -3.63
N GLY A 74 7.30 2.80 -4.47
CA GLY A 74 7.78 4.10 -4.01
C GLY A 74 6.73 4.89 -3.25
N THR A 75 5.52 4.97 -3.80
CA THR A 75 4.42 5.71 -3.18
C THR A 75 3.99 5.06 -1.86
N LEU A 76 3.91 3.73 -1.83
CA LEU A 76 3.58 2.99 -0.60
C LEU A 76 4.61 3.28 0.49
N GLY A 77 5.89 3.33 0.14
CA GLY A 77 6.96 3.67 1.08
C GLY A 77 6.78 5.06 1.66
N VAL A 78 6.45 6.04 0.82
CA VAL A 78 6.20 7.42 1.27
C VAL A 78 4.98 7.47 2.19
N GLU A 79 3.90 6.78 1.83
CA GLU A 79 2.70 6.75 2.67
C GLU A 79 2.96 6.12 4.03
N LEU A 80 3.81 5.08 4.10
CA LEU A 80 4.22 4.48 5.36
C LEU A 80 5.02 5.47 6.21
N GLU A 81 5.90 6.26 5.60
CA GLU A 81 6.66 7.30 6.32
C GLU A 81 5.74 8.37 6.88
N VAL A 82 4.78 8.83 6.08
CA VAL A 82 3.80 9.84 6.52
C VAL A 82 2.97 9.29 7.67
N LEU A 83 2.47 8.06 7.53
CA LEU A 83 1.69 7.41 8.58
C LEU A 83 2.51 7.28 9.88
N ASN A 84 3.78 6.89 9.76
CA ASN A 84 4.64 6.76 10.92
C ASN A 84 4.85 8.09 11.64
N LYS A 85 4.96 9.20 10.91
CA LYS A 85 5.04 10.53 11.50
C LYS A 85 3.75 10.88 12.25
N GLU A 86 2.59 10.60 11.65
CA GLU A 86 1.30 10.82 12.30
C GLU A 86 1.16 9.99 13.57
N LEU A 87 1.74 8.80 13.60
CA LEU A 87 1.74 7.90 14.74
C LEU A 87 2.94 8.14 15.68
N ARG A 88 3.68 9.25 15.50
CA ARG A 88 4.81 9.67 16.33
C ARG A 88 5.92 8.62 16.41
N GLY A 89 6.22 7.96 15.30
CA GLY A 89 7.29 7.00 15.22
C GLY A 89 6.98 5.63 15.84
N LYS A 90 5.71 5.34 16.12
CA LYS A 90 5.30 4.08 16.77
C LYS A 90 5.12 2.91 15.82
N LEU A 91 5.24 3.15 14.52
CA LEU A 91 5.15 2.10 13.52
C LEU A 91 6.53 1.48 13.29
N GLN A 92 6.65 0.19 13.53
CA GLN A 92 7.92 -0.52 13.42
C GLN A 92 7.82 -1.78 12.58
#